data_571ec15319d2932226101b7a7ae3d0a0
#
_entry.id   571ec15319d2932226101b7a7ae3d0a0
#
_cell.length_a   1.000
_cell.length_b   1.000
_cell.length_c   1.000
_cell.angle_alpha   90.00
_cell.angle_beta   90.00
_cell.angle_gamma   90.00
#
_symmetry.space_group_name_H-M   'P 1'
#
loop_
_entity.id
_entity.type
_entity.pdbx_description
1 polymer ?
#
loop_
_entity_poly.entity_id
_entity_poly.type
_entity_poly.pdbx_seq_one_letter_code
_entity_poly.pdbx_strand_id
1 'polypeptide(L)'
;AIDFNLLQQHINDLKLGKSIKVPKYCFKTHLRRREYVLVSPKKTLLIEGILILSNSELRKEFNLKIFLECDRDLRLKRRLKRDVNQRGRNEKDVIHLFSKRLDSMHEKYVIPVKKYCDIIINTEGEVNYEKLIKKIKIL
;
A
#
# COMPACT_ATOMS: atom_id res chain seq x y z
N ALA A 1 8.59 -4.76 7.96
CA ALA A 1 7.27 -5.36 8.17
C ALA A 1 6.28 -4.25 8.57
N ILE A 2 5.01 -4.41 8.25
CA ILE A 2 3.94 -3.51 8.70
C ILE A 2 3.62 -3.87 10.15
N ASP A 3 3.50 -2.85 11.00
CA ASP A 3 2.98 -3.00 12.34
C ASP A 3 1.44 -2.87 12.27
N PHE A 4 0.77 -3.98 12.14
CA PHE A 4 -0.69 -4.02 11.98
C PHE A 4 -1.41 -3.54 13.25
N ASN A 5 -0.86 -3.80 14.43
CA ASN A 5 -1.47 -3.38 15.69
C ASN A 5 -1.45 -1.85 15.82
N LEU A 6 -0.31 -1.22 15.54
CA LEU A 6 -0.20 0.23 15.55
C LEU A 6 -1.08 0.87 14.46
N LEU A 7 -1.16 0.27 13.27
CA LEU A 7 -2.02 0.77 12.19
C LEU A 7 -3.50 0.70 12.60
N GLN A 8 -3.94 -0.40 13.20
CA GLN A 8 -5.30 -0.56 13.71
C GLN A 8 -5.63 0.50 14.78
N GLN A 9 -4.72 0.70 15.74
CA GLN A 9 -4.87 1.73 16.77
C GLN A 9 -4.99 3.12 16.15
N HIS A 10 -4.13 3.45 15.17
CA HIS A 10 -4.18 4.74 14.48
C HIS A 10 -5.50 4.96 13.74
N ILE A 11 -6.04 3.94 13.07
CA ILE A 11 -7.33 4.04 12.40
C ILE A 11 -8.45 4.31 13.42
N ASN A 12 -8.45 3.60 14.54
CA ASN A 12 -9.45 3.77 15.59
C ASN A 12 -9.36 5.17 16.21
N ASP A 13 -8.17 5.66 16.50
CA ASP A 13 -7.98 7.00 17.06
C ASP A 13 -8.47 8.10 16.09
N LEU A 14 -8.17 7.97 14.79
CA LEU A 14 -8.66 8.90 13.77
C LEU A 14 -10.19 8.87 13.64
N LYS A 15 -10.82 7.69 13.72
CA LYS A 15 -12.29 7.53 13.73
C LYS A 15 -12.93 8.20 14.95
N LEU A 16 -12.24 8.21 16.08
CA LEU A 16 -12.65 8.88 17.31
C LEU A 16 -12.33 10.39 17.34
N GLY A 17 -11.86 10.97 16.22
CA GLY A 17 -11.53 12.38 16.15
C GLY A 17 -10.18 12.76 16.77
N LYS A 18 -9.33 11.79 17.11
CA LYS A 18 -8.02 12.02 17.71
C LYS A 18 -6.93 12.10 16.64
N SER A 19 -6.01 13.04 16.81
CA SER A 19 -4.79 13.11 15.99
C SER A 19 -3.79 12.02 16.39
N ILE A 20 -3.06 11.49 15.40
CA ILE A 20 -2.08 10.43 15.58
C ILE A 20 -0.68 10.86 15.19
N LYS A 21 0.33 10.19 15.75
CA LYS A 21 1.75 10.37 15.42
C LYS A 21 2.23 9.20 14.57
N VAL A 22 2.32 9.39 13.25
CA VAL A 22 2.79 8.36 12.32
C VAL A 22 4.32 8.38 12.28
N PRO A 23 5.00 7.29 12.65
CA PRO A 23 6.47 7.26 12.66
C PRO A 23 7.04 7.35 11.25
N LYS A 24 8.10 8.14 11.06
CA LYS A 24 8.87 8.17 9.82
C LYS A 24 9.72 6.91 9.68
N TYR A 25 9.86 6.42 8.45
CA TYR A 25 10.64 5.24 8.14
C TYR A 25 11.84 5.58 7.25
N CYS A 26 13.00 5.02 7.58
CA CYS A 26 14.21 5.17 6.78
C CYS A 26 14.40 3.95 5.87
N PHE A 27 14.30 4.15 4.56
CA PHE A 27 14.49 3.08 3.57
C PHE A 27 15.95 2.63 3.42
N LYS A 28 16.93 3.44 3.87
CA LYS A 28 18.36 3.07 3.85
C LYS A 28 18.72 2.14 4.99
N THR A 29 18.28 2.47 6.21
CA THR A 29 18.62 1.71 7.42
C THR A 29 17.58 0.62 7.76
N HIS A 30 16.43 0.64 7.10
CA HIS A 30 15.28 -0.23 7.40
C HIS A 30 14.73 -0.09 8.82
N LEU A 31 14.88 1.10 9.43
CA LEU A 31 14.43 1.39 10.79
C LEU A 31 13.40 2.52 10.83
N ARG A 32 12.55 2.52 11.86
CA ARG A 32 11.75 3.69 12.22
C ARG A 32 12.66 4.78 12.77
N ARG A 33 12.37 6.02 12.40
CA ARG A 33 13.05 7.19 13.00
C ARG A 33 12.32 7.61 14.27
N ARG A 34 12.97 8.48 15.05
CA ARG A 34 12.35 9.11 16.24
C ARG A 34 11.30 10.16 15.82
N GLU A 35 11.47 10.73 14.62
CA GLU A 35 10.56 11.74 14.10
C GLU A 35 9.24 11.08 13.64
N TYR A 36 8.19 11.84 13.70
CA TYR A 36 6.85 11.45 13.26
C TYR A 36 6.19 12.54 12.41
N VAL A 37 5.12 12.17 11.74
CA VAL A 37 4.19 13.09 11.08
C VAL A 37 2.92 13.10 11.91
N LEU A 38 2.45 14.29 12.27
CA LEU A 38 1.13 14.46 12.89
C LEU A 38 0.06 14.37 11.81
N VAL A 39 -0.89 13.47 12.01
CA VAL A 39 -2.04 13.30 11.11
C VAL A 39 -3.31 13.56 11.91
N SER A 40 -4.07 14.55 11.49
CA SER A 40 -5.37 14.90 12.09
C SER A 40 -6.51 14.16 11.40
N PRO A 41 -7.62 13.88 12.09
CA PRO A 41 -8.77 13.22 11.52
C PRO A 41 -9.40 14.04 10.39
N LYS A 42 -9.88 13.33 9.38
CA LYS A 42 -10.56 13.91 8.21
C LYS A 42 -11.79 13.06 7.88
N LYS A 43 -12.73 13.63 7.12
CA LYS A 43 -13.94 12.92 6.65
C LYS A 43 -13.58 11.66 5.84
N THR A 44 -12.48 11.69 5.10
CA THR A 44 -12.00 10.57 4.30
C THR A 44 -10.56 10.26 4.67
N LEU A 45 -10.29 8.97 4.93
CA LEU A 45 -8.96 8.44 5.20
C LEU A 45 -8.58 7.49 4.05
N LEU A 46 -7.50 7.82 3.35
CA LEU A 46 -6.91 6.95 2.33
C LEU A 46 -5.68 6.25 2.91
N ILE A 47 -5.69 4.92 2.90
CA ILE A 47 -4.57 4.10 3.34
C ILE A 47 -4.08 3.27 2.16
N GLU A 48 -2.78 3.34 1.87
CA GLU A 48 -2.18 2.58 0.78
C GLU A 48 -1.08 1.64 1.29
N GLY A 49 -0.98 0.47 0.65
CA GLY A 49 0.09 -0.50 0.92
C GLY A 49 -0.24 -1.89 0.41
N ILE A 50 0.79 -2.58 -0.06
CA ILE A 50 0.62 -3.90 -0.73
C ILE A 50 0.11 -5.01 0.19
N LEU A 51 0.25 -4.87 1.51
CA LEU A 51 -0.14 -5.90 2.49
C LEU A 51 -1.27 -5.46 3.42
N ILE A 52 -1.83 -4.26 3.27
CA ILE A 52 -2.86 -3.76 4.21
C ILE A 52 -4.11 -4.62 4.20
N LEU A 53 -4.45 -5.22 3.07
CA LEU A 53 -5.60 -6.11 2.95
C LEU A 53 -5.30 -7.57 3.31
N SER A 54 -4.05 -7.93 3.64
CA SER A 54 -3.74 -9.29 4.09
C SER A 54 -4.22 -9.58 5.51
N ASN A 55 -4.39 -8.56 6.32
CA ASN A 55 -4.91 -8.68 7.69
C ASN A 55 -6.45 -8.61 7.68
N SER A 56 -7.11 -9.63 8.23
CA SER A 56 -8.57 -9.74 8.24
C SER A 56 -9.25 -8.66 9.07
N GLU A 57 -8.67 -8.28 10.19
CA GLU A 57 -9.24 -7.27 11.07
C GLU A 57 -9.17 -5.88 10.42
N LEU A 58 -8.04 -5.54 9.80
CA LEU A 58 -7.94 -4.29 9.04
C LEU A 58 -8.91 -4.23 7.86
N ARG A 59 -9.16 -5.36 7.18
CA ARG A 59 -10.16 -5.37 6.08
C ARG A 59 -11.55 -4.93 6.53
N LYS A 60 -11.94 -5.23 7.77
CA LYS A 60 -13.24 -4.83 8.32
C LYS A 60 -13.36 -3.32 8.54
N GLU A 61 -12.21 -2.64 8.73
CA GLU A 61 -12.17 -1.20 8.96
C GLU A 61 -12.39 -0.36 7.69
N PHE A 62 -12.20 -0.95 6.52
CA PHE A 62 -12.27 -0.23 5.23
C PHE A 62 -13.68 -0.29 4.64
N ASN A 63 -14.28 0.88 4.42
CA ASN A 63 -15.55 1.00 3.70
C ASN A 63 -15.41 0.66 2.22
N LEU A 64 -14.26 0.96 1.62
CA LEU A 64 -13.94 0.69 0.22
C LEU A 64 -12.55 0.09 0.11
N LYS A 65 -12.44 -1.03 -0.60
CA LYS A 65 -11.21 -1.76 -0.86
C LYS A 65 -10.93 -1.80 -2.36
N ILE A 66 -9.80 -1.21 -2.77
CA ILE A 66 -9.39 -1.11 -4.17
C ILE A 66 -8.13 -1.93 -4.39
N PHE A 67 -8.13 -2.78 -5.40
CA PHE A 67 -6.97 -3.51 -5.86
C PHE A 67 -6.42 -2.87 -7.13
N LEU A 68 -5.14 -2.53 -7.12
CA LEU A 68 -4.44 -2.05 -8.31
C LEU A 68 -3.73 -3.25 -8.97
N GLU A 69 -4.20 -3.63 -10.13
CA GLU A 69 -3.64 -4.71 -10.92
C GLU A 69 -2.60 -4.19 -11.90
N CYS A 70 -1.54 -4.96 -12.08
CA CYS A 70 -0.47 -4.63 -13.01
C CYS A 70 0.29 -5.90 -13.38
N ASP A 71 0.65 -6.02 -14.66
CA ASP A 71 1.51 -7.08 -15.15
C ASP A 71 2.83 -7.19 -14.39
N ARG A 72 3.38 -8.40 -14.35
CA ARG A 72 4.61 -8.73 -13.63
C ARG A 72 5.81 -7.91 -14.09
N ASP A 73 6.01 -7.81 -15.40
CA ASP A 73 7.20 -7.16 -15.96
C ASP A 73 7.11 -5.64 -15.80
N LEU A 74 5.90 -5.09 -15.91
CA LEU A 74 5.66 -3.68 -15.63
C LEU A 74 5.84 -3.37 -14.14
N ARG A 75 5.46 -4.27 -13.23
CA ARG A 75 5.76 -4.15 -11.79
C ARG A 75 7.27 -4.11 -11.53
N LEU A 76 8.03 -4.99 -12.18
CA LEU A 76 9.49 -5.01 -12.08
C LEU A 76 10.11 -3.71 -12.62
N LYS A 77 9.68 -3.26 -13.81
CA LYS A 77 10.14 -2.01 -14.44
C LYS A 77 9.90 -0.78 -13.55
N ARG A 78 8.69 -0.65 -13.01
CA ARG A 78 8.33 0.44 -12.08
C ARG A 78 9.16 0.39 -10.79
N ARG A 79 9.39 -0.81 -10.27
CA ARG A 79 10.22 -1.02 -9.08
C ARG A 79 11.67 -0.67 -9.33
N LEU A 80 12.27 -1.10 -10.44
CA LEU A 80 13.63 -0.74 -10.84
C LEU A 80 13.80 0.77 -10.87
N LYS A 81 12.94 1.47 -11.63
CA LYS A 81 12.99 2.93 -11.73
C LYS A 81 12.96 3.60 -10.35
N ARG A 82 12.07 3.16 -9.47
CA ARG A 82 11.94 3.73 -8.12
C ARG A 82 13.13 3.40 -7.22
N ASP A 83 13.51 2.12 -7.14
CA ASP A 83 14.47 1.65 -6.14
C ASP A 83 15.90 2.08 -6.51
N VAL A 84 16.24 2.16 -7.79
CA VAL A 84 17.53 2.70 -8.26
C VAL A 84 17.58 4.22 -8.08
N ASN A 85 16.59 4.96 -8.64
CA ASN A 85 16.67 6.43 -8.68
C ASN A 85 16.40 7.10 -7.33
N GLN A 86 15.49 6.54 -6.52
CA GLN A 86 15.03 7.19 -5.29
C GLN A 86 15.61 6.56 -4.02
N ARG A 87 16.06 5.30 -4.07
CA ARG A 87 16.51 4.55 -2.90
C ARG A 87 17.98 4.15 -2.96
N GLY A 88 18.67 4.48 -4.08
CA GLY A 88 20.10 4.21 -4.28
C GLY A 88 20.46 2.73 -4.27
N ARG A 89 19.54 1.86 -4.73
CA ARG A 89 19.79 0.41 -4.81
C ARG A 89 20.49 0.05 -6.11
N ASN A 90 21.28 -1.02 -6.08
CA ASN A 90 21.86 -1.61 -7.28
C ASN A 90 20.78 -2.32 -8.11
N GLU A 91 20.81 -2.15 -9.43
CA GLU A 91 19.84 -2.73 -10.34
C GLU A 91 19.83 -4.27 -10.29
N LYS A 92 21.00 -4.91 -10.31
CA LYS A 92 21.13 -6.37 -10.26
C LYS A 92 20.54 -6.94 -8.98
N ASP A 93 20.73 -6.26 -7.85
CA ASP A 93 20.16 -6.68 -6.56
C ASP A 93 18.63 -6.58 -6.56
N VAL A 94 18.09 -5.54 -7.18
CA VAL A 94 16.63 -5.37 -7.29
C VAL A 94 16.00 -6.47 -8.14
N ILE A 95 16.61 -6.81 -9.30
CA ILE A 95 16.14 -7.88 -10.19
C ILE A 95 16.23 -9.22 -9.47
N HIS A 96 17.37 -9.52 -8.86
CA HIS A 96 17.60 -10.77 -8.13
C HIS A 96 16.58 -10.96 -6.99
N LEU A 97 16.39 -9.94 -6.16
CA LEU A 97 15.42 -9.98 -5.07
C LEU A 97 13.99 -10.15 -5.57
N PHE A 98 13.64 -9.46 -6.66
CA PHE A 98 12.31 -9.56 -7.26
C PHE A 98 12.03 -10.98 -7.73
N SER A 99 12.90 -11.55 -8.56
CA SER A 99 12.71 -12.87 -9.17
C SER A 99 12.78 -14.00 -8.14
N LYS A 100 13.71 -13.95 -7.17
CA LYS A 100 13.87 -15.01 -6.18
C LYS A 100 12.85 -14.99 -5.05
N ARG A 101 12.31 -13.84 -4.70
CA ARG A 101 11.51 -13.73 -3.48
C ARG A 101 10.22 -12.94 -3.63
N LEU A 102 10.29 -11.75 -4.22
CA LEU A 102 9.16 -10.83 -4.14
C LEU A 102 8.00 -11.26 -5.03
N ASP A 103 8.30 -11.88 -6.15
CA ASP A 103 7.29 -12.38 -7.09
C ASP A 103 6.46 -13.50 -6.45
N SER A 104 7.10 -14.51 -5.88
CA SER A 104 6.41 -15.57 -5.15
C SER A 104 5.64 -15.07 -3.92
N MET A 105 6.17 -14.05 -3.23
CA MET A 105 5.47 -13.41 -2.11
C MET A 105 4.25 -12.61 -2.58
N HIS A 106 4.31 -12.01 -3.78
CA HIS A 106 3.16 -11.36 -4.38
C HIS A 106 2.02 -12.35 -4.64
N GLU A 107 2.35 -13.49 -5.29
CA GLU A 107 1.38 -14.56 -5.54
C GLU A 107 0.77 -15.11 -4.23
N LYS A 108 1.59 -15.26 -3.21
CA LYS A 108 1.16 -15.84 -1.93
C LYS A 108 0.34 -14.88 -1.07
N TYR A 109 0.67 -13.59 -1.02
CA TYR A 109 0.10 -12.66 -0.04
C TYR A 109 -0.67 -11.49 -0.65
N VAL A 110 -0.45 -11.15 -1.92
CA VAL A 110 -1.09 -9.99 -2.56
C VAL A 110 -2.24 -10.44 -3.46
N ILE A 111 -2.01 -11.41 -4.34
CA ILE A 111 -3.07 -11.88 -5.25
C ILE A 111 -4.30 -12.41 -4.51
N PRO A 112 -4.17 -13.22 -3.44
CA PRO A 112 -5.35 -13.77 -2.77
C PRO A 112 -6.29 -12.74 -2.13
N VAL A 113 -5.81 -11.51 -1.88
CA VAL A 113 -6.65 -10.47 -1.28
C VAL A 113 -7.57 -9.78 -2.31
N LYS A 114 -7.31 -9.97 -3.60
CA LYS A 114 -8.10 -9.43 -4.70
C LYS A 114 -9.59 -9.78 -4.58
N LYS A 115 -9.90 -11.00 -4.10
CA LYS A 115 -11.28 -11.46 -3.88
C LYS A 115 -12.07 -10.67 -2.83
N TYR A 116 -11.39 -9.91 -1.99
CA TYR A 116 -12.02 -9.07 -0.95
C TYR A 116 -12.18 -7.61 -1.38
N CYS A 117 -11.75 -7.28 -2.60
CA CYS A 117 -11.77 -5.90 -3.09
C CYS A 117 -13.06 -5.58 -3.81
N ASP A 118 -13.57 -4.39 -3.59
CA ASP A 118 -14.82 -3.89 -4.17
C ASP A 118 -14.58 -3.37 -5.61
N ILE A 119 -13.37 -2.88 -5.88
CA ILE A 119 -12.96 -2.36 -7.18
C ILE A 119 -11.58 -2.91 -7.55
N ILE A 120 -11.44 -3.37 -8.79
CA ILE A 120 -10.16 -3.75 -9.38
C ILE A 120 -9.84 -2.77 -10.51
N ILE A 121 -8.63 -2.21 -10.49
CA ILE A 121 -8.17 -1.24 -11.47
C ILE A 121 -6.91 -1.79 -12.14
N ASN A 122 -6.99 -2.03 -13.45
CA ASN A 122 -5.80 -2.28 -14.24
C ASN A 122 -5.04 -0.96 -14.44
N THR A 123 -3.74 -0.97 -14.15
CA THR A 123 -2.86 0.22 -14.21
C THR A 123 -1.83 0.14 -15.34
N GLU A 124 -2.03 -0.72 -16.33
CA GLU A 124 -1.11 -0.91 -17.46
C GLU A 124 -1.27 0.18 -18.51
N GLY A 125 -2.49 0.71 -18.65
CA GLY A 125 -2.84 1.79 -19.55
C GLY A 125 -3.29 3.06 -18.83
N GLU A 126 -4.00 3.92 -19.56
CA GLU A 126 -4.65 5.09 -18.97
C GLU A 126 -5.81 4.67 -18.09
N VAL A 127 -5.80 5.18 -16.86
CA VAL A 127 -6.89 4.96 -15.91
C VAL A 127 -7.94 6.06 -16.08
N ASN A 128 -9.18 5.68 -16.36
CA ASN A 128 -10.28 6.64 -16.40
C ASN A 128 -10.67 7.04 -14.96
N TYR A 129 -10.02 8.09 -14.47
CA TYR A 129 -10.20 8.60 -13.11
C TYR A 129 -11.61 9.14 -12.87
N GLU A 130 -12.28 9.72 -13.87
CA GLU A 130 -13.65 10.23 -13.71
C GLU A 130 -14.64 9.11 -13.40
N LYS A 131 -14.54 8.00 -14.14
CA LYS A 131 -15.37 6.81 -13.91
C LYS A 131 -15.09 6.21 -12.52
N LEU A 132 -13.83 6.21 -12.10
CA LEU A 132 -13.42 5.73 -10.78
C LEU A 132 -14.01 6.61 -9.67
N ILE A 133 -13.87 7.94 -9.77
CA ILE A 133 -14.39 8.90 -8.80
C ILE A 133 -15.93 8.79 -8.68
N LYS A 134 -16.62 8.62 -9.80
CA LYS A 134 -18.08 8.37 -9.78
C LYS A 134 -18.42 7.12 -8.98
N LYS A 135 -17.70 6.02 -9.17
CA LYS A 135 -17.91 4.77 -8.40
C LYS A 135 -17.66 4.97 -6.90
N ILE A 136 -16.62 5.72 -6.53
CA ILE A 136 -16.28 5.99 -5.12
C ILE A 136 -17.34 6.88 -4.44
N LYS A 137 -17.96 7.82 -5.16
CA LYS A 137 -18.98 8.72 -4.62
C LYS A 137 -20.34 8.06 -4.38
N ILE A 138 -20.57 6.90 -4.96
CA ILE A 138 -21.83 6.15 -4.80
C ILE A 138 -21.78 5.23 -3.57
N LEU A 139 -20.60 4.99 -3.01
CA LEU A 139 -20.36 4.20 -1.81
C LEU A 139 -20.23 5.10 -0.58
#